data_f96457c19e695adccf0a25dcbcf98e96
#
_entry.id   f96457c19e695adccf0a25dcbcf98e96
#
_cell.length_a   1.000
_cell.length_b   1.000
_cell.length_c   1.000
_cell.angle_alpha   90.00
_cell.angle_beta   90.00
_cell.angle_gamma   90.00
#
_symmetry.space_group_name_H-M   'P 1'
#
loop_
_entity.id
_entity.type
_entity.pdbx_description
1 polymer ?
#
loop_
_entity_poly.entity_id
_entity_poly.type
_entity_poly.pdbx_seq_one_letter_code
_entity_poly.pdbx_strand_id
1 'polypeptide(L)'
;MKALYRDSAEIISDNCDCTLFLSGRGKNAKEIADVLGKETIDSYNQSENRGAQTSHGLNYQKLGKELMSQDEIATMDGGKCILQVRGVRSFFSEKYDITRHPRYKYLSDADKQNTFDVDRYLSSLRRKKRRVVSEDEPFDLYDIDLSDEDLAAQ
;
A
#
# COMPACT_ATOMS: atom_id res chain seq x y z
N MET A 1 -2.89 -1.06 -12.25
CA MET A 1 -2.86 -2.51 -12.07
C MET A 1 -3.93 -3.24 -12.89
N LYS A 2 -5.23 -2.95 -12.76
CA LYS A 2 -6.29 -3.65 -13.51
C LYS A 2 -6.13 -3.63 -15.04
N ALA A 3 -5.56 -2.57 -15.61
CA ALA A 3 -5.30 -2.51 -17.06
C ALA A 3 -4.25 -3.53 -17.54
N LEU A 4 -3.28 -3.88 -16.71
CA LEU A 4 -2.20 -4.82 -17.04
C LEU A 4 -2.51 -6.25 -16.58
N TYR A 5 -3.09 -6.42 -15.39
CA TYR A 5 -3.26 -7.73 -14.74
C TYR A 5 -4.70 -8.22 -14.68
N ARG A 6 -5.67 -7.42 -15.17
CA ARG A 6 -7.11 -7.76 -15.20
C ARG A 6 -7.57 -8.33 -13.84
N ASP A 7 -8.10 -9.54 -13.83
CA ASP A 7 -8.63 -10.21 -12.64
C ASP A 7 -7.52 -10.64 -11.66
N SER A 8 -6.29 -10.82 -12.14
CA SER A 8 -5.14 -11.15 -11.29
C SER A 8 -4.61 -9.97 -10.46
N ALA A 9 -5.11 -8.74 -10.69
CA ALA A 9 -4.68 -7.55 -9.93
C ALA A 9 -5.03 -7.64 -8.44
N GLU A 10 -6.14 -8.29 -8.10
CA GLU A 10 -6.58 -8.51 -6.72
C GLU A 10 -5.68 -9.51 -5.99
N ILE A 11 -5.24 -10.57 -6.67
CA ILE A 11 -4.32 -11.58 -6.13
C ILE A 11 -2.99 -10.93 -5.68
N ILE A 12 -2.49 -9.94 -6.44
CA ILE A 12 -1.25 -9.24 -6.08
C ILE A 12 -1.45 -8.45 -4.78
N SER A 13 -2.57 -7.74 -4.66
CA SER A 13 -2.93 -6.98 -3.46
C SER A 13 -3.08 -7.89 -2.23
N ASP A 14 -3.76 -9.02 -2.38
CA ASP A 14 -4.06 -9.95 -1.30
C ASP A 14 -2.82 -10.69 -0.77
N ASN A 15 -1.78 -10.82 -1.61
CA ASN A 15 -0.50 -11.41 -1.20
C ASN A 15 0.48 -10.41 -0.57
N CYS A 16 0.11 -9.13 -0.43
CA CYS A 16 0.94 -8.16 0.25
C CYS A 16 0.75 -8.24 1.77
N ASP A 17 1.84 -8.43 2.51
CA ASP A 17 1.83 -8.42 3.97
C ASP A 17 1.69 -7.02 4.57
N CYS A 18 2.03 -6.01 3.79
CA CYS A 18 1.98 -4.61 4.19
C CYS A 18 1.28 -3.78 3.12
N THR A 19 0.30 -2.99 3.53
CA THR A 19 -0.41 -2.05 2.68
C THR A 19 -0.33 -0.65 3.28
N LEU A 20 0.20 0.30 2.51
CA LEU A 20 0.26 1.69 2.88
C LEU A 20 -0.74 2.50 2.05
N PHE A 21 -1.79 2.98 2.70
CA PHE A 21 -2.78 3.86 2.09
C PHE A 21 -2.43 5.32 2.36
N LEU A 22 -2.10 6.06 1.31
CA LEU A 22 -1.68 7.45 1.40
C LEU A 22 -2.83 8.44 1.18
N SER A 23 -3.74 8.13 0.26
CA SER A 23 -4.98 8.85 -0.01
C SER A 23 -5.80 8.11 -1.06
N GLY A 24 -7.11 8.34 -1.10
CA GLY A 24 -7.98 7.78 -2.12
C GLY A 24 -9.42 8.19 -1.89
N ARG A 25 -10.25 8.08 -2.94
CA ARG A 25 -11.68 8.40 -2.91
C ARG A 25 -12.48 7.27 -3.53
N GLY A 26 -13.79 7.30 -3.31
CA GLY A 26 -14.72 6.37 -3.92
C GLY A 26 -14.43 4.91 -3.55
N LYS A 27 -14.23 4.06 -4.54
CA LYS A 27 -14.04 2.62 -4.34
C LYS A 27 -12.85 2.29 -3.43
N ASN A 28 -11.73 2.98 -3.60
CA ASN A 28 -10.54 2.73 -2.79
C ASN A 28 -10.75 3.07 -1.32
N ALA A 29 -11.45 4.18 -1.03
CA ALA A 29 -11.78 4.55 0.35
C ALA A 29 -12.72 3.51 0.99
N LYS A 30 -13.69 2.99 0.22
CA LYS A 30 -14.57 1.92 0.68
C LYS A 30 -13.82 0.63 0.99
N GLU A 31 -12.93 0.19 0.10
CA GLU A 31 -12.11 -1.02 0.31
C GLU A 31 -11.28 -0.91 1.60
N ILE A 32 -10.71 0.26 1.89
CA ILE A 32 -9.97 0.49 3.13
C ILE A 32 -10.91 0.50 4.35
N ALA A 33 -12.09 1.12 4.29
CA ALA A 33 -13.07 1.09 5.37
C ALA A 33 -13.49 -0.33 5.73
N ASP A 34 -13.76 -1.15 4.71
CA ASP A 34 -14.14 -2.55 4.88
C ASP A 34 -13.01 -3.37 5.55
N VAL A 35 -11.75 -3.13 5.18
CA VAL A 35 -10.58 -3.83 5.75
C VAL A 35 -10.26 -3.35 7.17
N LEU A 36 -10.47 -2.08 7.49
CA LEU A 36 -10.32 -1.56 8.86
C LEU A 36 -11.31 -2.21 9.83
N GLY A 37 -12.48 -2.60 9.34
CA GLY A 37 -13.49 -3.30 10.10
C GLY A 37 -14.34 -2.37 10.98
N LYS A 38 -15.01 -3.00 11.98
CA LYS A 38 -15.96 -2.33 12.85
C LYS A 38 -15.58 -2.47 14.30
N GLU A 39 -15.83 -1.42 15.07
CA GLU A 39 -15.75 -1.41 16.51
C GLU A 39 -17.15 -1.53 17.11
N THR A 40 -17.26 -2.29 18.20
CA THR A 40 -18.54 -2.37 18.94
C THR A 40 -18.61 -1.21 19.92
N ILE A 41 -19.59 -0.34 19.71
CA ILE A 41 -19.90 0.75 20.63
C ILE A 41 -21.16 0.43 21.43
N ASP A 42 -21.17 0.81 22.69
CA ASP A 42 -22.37 0.78 23.52
C ASP A 42 -23.17 2.06 23.27
N SER A 43 -24.36 1.90 22.67
CA SER A 43 -25.28 3.01 22.43
C SER A 43 -26.38 3.01 23.48
N TYR A 44 -26.54 4.14 24.13
CA TYR A 44 -27.60 4.38 25.11
C TYR A 44 -28.72 5.17 24.44
N ASN A 45 -29.90 4.55 24.32
CA ASN A 45 -31.08 5.23 23.85
C ASN A 45 -32.01 5.54 25.03
N GLN A 46 -32.14 6.80 25.37
CA GLN A 46 -33.02 7.26 26.42
C GLN A 46 -34.35 7.70 25.80
N SER A 47 -35.41 6.94 26.05
CA SER A 47 -36.73 7.34 25.65
C SER A 47 -37.50 7.90 26.88
N GLU A 48 -37.85 9.15 26.82
CA GLU A 48 -38.67 9.84 27.80
C GLU A 48 -40.10 10.00 27.25
N ASN A 49 -41.04 9.31 27.86
CA ASN A 49 -42.45 9.42 27.48
C ASN A 49 -43.16 10.38 28.45
N ARG A 50 -43.54 11.55 27.98
CA ARG A 50 -44.24 12.62 28.75
C ARG A 50 -45.75 12.44 28.65
N GLY A 51 -46.26 11.26 29.01
CA GLY A 51 -47.69 11.01 29.15
C GLY A 51 -48.17 11.18 30.61
N ALA A 52 -49.42 10.87 30.88
CA ALA A 52 -50.03 10.92 32.23
C ALA A 52 -49.33 10.02 33.26
N GLN A 53 -48.49 9.09 32.82
CA GLN A 53 -47.51 8.37 33.63
C GLN A 53 -46.12 8.50 32.97
N THR A 54 -45.17 9.12 33.67
CA THR A 54 -43.80 9.30 33.21
C THR A 54 -43.06 7.96 33.33
N SER A 55 -42.66 7.40 32.23
CA SER A 55 -41.83 6.16 32.21
C SER A 55 -40.50 6.47 31.57
N HIS A 56 -39.41 6.13 32.27
CA HIS A 56 -38.06 6.25 31.76
C HIS A 56 -37.55 4.84 31.35
N GLY A 57 -37.33 4.65 30.06
CA GLY A 57 -36.73 3.44 29.51
C GLY A 57 -35.30 3.68 29.08
N LEU A 58 -34.34 2.98 29.69
CA LEU A 58 -32.97 2.90 29.24
C LEU A 58 -32.81 1.64 28.39
N ASN A 59 -32.58 1.82 27.08
CA ASN A 59 -32.33 0.71 26.19
C ASN A 59 -30.85 0.68 25.82
N TYR A 60 -30.18 -0.41 26.18
CA TYR A 60 -28.77 -0.64 25.85
C TYR A 60 -28.69 -1.44 24.56
N GLN A 61 -28.04 -0.86 23.55
CA GLN A 61 -27.78 -1.54 22.29
C GLN A 61 -26.29 -1.54 21.99
N LYS A 62 -25.78 -2.71 21.65
CA LYS A 62 -24.43 -2.82 21.08
C LYS A 62 -24.51 -2.63 19.57
N LEU A 63 -23.90 -1.57 19.08
CA LEU A 63 -23.89 -1.22 17.66
C LEU A 63 -22.48 -1.35 17.10
N GLY A 64 -22.36 -2.02 15.96
CA GLY A 64 -21.10 -2.04 15.22
C GLY A 64 -20.92 -0.75 14.43
N LYS A 65 -19.97 0.10 14.83
CA LYS A 65 -19.57 1.30 14.10
C LYS A 65 -18.30 1.02 13.31
N GLU A 66 -18.23 1.46 12.06
CA GLU A 66 -16.99 1.42 11.28
C GLU A 66 -15.89 2.19 12.01
N LEU A 67 -14.68 1.62 12.06
CA LEU A 67 -13.54 2.26 12.71
C LEU A 67 -13.21 3.60 12.07
N MET A 68 -13.26 3.64 10.73
CA MET A 68 -13.31 4.87 9.93
C MET A 68 -14.30 4.65 8.78
N SER A 69 -15.22 5.57 8.61
CA SER A 69 -16.18 5.52 7.50
C SER A 69 -15.50 5.86 6.17
N GLN A 70 -16.14 5.48 5.07
CA GLN A 70 -15.68 5.83 3.73
C GLN A 70 -15.47 7.35 3.56
N ASP A 71 -16.37 8.15 4.15
CA ASP A 71 -16.32 9.62 4.04
C ASP A 71 -15.16 10.21 4.85
N GLU A 72 -14.90 9.67 6.04
CA GLU A 72 -13.75 10.07 6.87
C GLU A 72 -12.43 9.75 6.15
N ILE A 73 -12.32 8.59 5.51
CA ILE A 73 -11.15 8.22 4.72
C ILE A 73 -11.00 9.12 3.49
N ALA A 74 -12.10 9.42 2.79
CA ALA A 74 -12.08 10.27 1.60
C ALA A 74 -11.71 11.73 1.90
N THR A 75 -12.01 12.20 3.12
CA THR A 75 -11.72 13.57 3.61
C THR A 75 -10.48 13.63 4.50
N MET A 76 -9.77 12.51 4.67
CA MET A 76 -8.56 12.43 5.47
C MET A 76 -7.52 13.47 5.03
N ASP A 77 -6.88 14.11 6.01
CA ASP A 77 -5.81 15.07 5.76
C ASP A 77 -4.70 14.50 4.88
N GLY A 78 -4.24 15.31 3.93
CA GLY A 78 -3.18 14.91 2.99
C GLY A 78 -1.85 14.56 3.64
N GLY A 79 -1.59 14.99 4.87
CA GLY A 79 -0.42 14.64 5.68
C GLY A 79 -0.54 13.32 6.45
N LYS A 80 -1.72 12.67 6.42
CA LYS A 80 -1.98 11.41 7.13
C LYS A 80 -1.90 10.19 6.21
N CYS A 81 -1.67 9.04 6.82
CA CYS A 81 -1.66 7.75 6.13
C CYS A 81 -2.19 6.64 7.04
N ILE A 82 -2.65 5.56 6.41
CA ILE A 82 -3.07 4.33 7.10
C ILE A 82 -2.10 3.23 6.70
N LEU A 83 -1.46 2.61 7.67
CA LEU A 83 -0.58 1.47 7.49
C LEU A 83 -1.25 0.21 8.03
N GLN A 84 -1.36 -0.79 7.19
CA GLN A 84 -1.85 -2.12 7.53
C GLN A 84 -0.70 -3.12 7.41
N VAL A 85 -0.52 -3.93 8.43
CA VAL A 85 0.48 -5.00 8.46
C VAL A 85 -0.23 -6.27 8.91
N ARG A 86 0.04 -7.38 8.23
CA ARG A 86 -0.56 -8.67 8.59
C ARG A 86 -0.28 -9.04 10.05
N GLY A 87 -1.31 -9.43 10.78
CA GLY A 87 -1.21 -9.88 12.17
C GLY A 87 -1.22 -8.79 13.23
N VAL A 88 -1.29 -7.51 12.84
CA VAL A 88 -1.42 -6.38 13.77
C VAL A 88 -2.57 -5.46 13.38
N ARG A 89 -3.05 -4.66 14.34
CA ARG A 89 -4.06 -3.64 14.07
C ARG A 89 -3.50 -2.56 13.14
N SER A 90 -4.36 -1.99 12.33
CA SER A 90 -4.00 -0.90 11.44
C SER A 90 -3.53 0.34 12.23
N PHE A 91 -2.54 1.03 11.68
CA PHE A 91 -1.97 2.24 12.26
C PHE A 91 -2.44 3.46 11.47
N PHE A 92 -2.92 4.48 12.19
CA PHE A 92 -3.16 5.80 11.64
C PHE A 92 -1.99 6.71 12.01
N SER A 93 -1.26 7.20 11.02
CA SER A 93 0.00 7.90 11.22
C SER A 93 0.15 9.12 10.33
N GLU A 94 1.15 9.91 10.60
CA GLU A 94 1.58 11.02 9.74
C GLU A 94 2.54 10.53 8.67
N LYS A 95 2.42 11.10 7.47
CA LYS A 95 3.39 10.87 6.40
C LYS A 95 4.73 11.45 6.77
N TYR A 96 5.78 10.74 6.44
CA TYR A 96 7.13 11.24 6.62
C TYR A 96 7.37 12.45 5.70
N ASP A 97 7.88 13.53 6.28
CA ASP A 97 8.32 14.70 5.52
C ASP A 97 9.66 14.40 4.85
N ILE A 98 9.61 14.13 3.54
CA ILE A 98 10.78 13.74 2.75
C ILE A 98 11.85 14.84 2.72
N THR A 99 11.48 16.12 2.94
CA THR A 99 12.43 17.23 2.95
C THR A 99 13.43 17.13 4.11
N ARG A 100 13.04 16.42 5.19
CA ARG A 100 13.91 16.16 6.34
C ARG A 100 14.89 15.00 6.12
N HIS A 101 14.76 14.26 5.02
CA HIS A 101 15.65 13.13 4.78
C HIS A 101 17.04 13.61 4.37
N PRO A 102 18.14 13.07 4.97
CA PRO A 102 19.52 13.53 4.68
C PRO A 102 19.89 13.48 3.19
N ARG A 103 19.26 12.58 2.43
CA ARG A 103 19.51 12.43 1.00
C ARG A 103 18.51 13.20 0.12
N TYR A 104 17.63 14.02 0.68
CA TYR A 104 16.66 14.81 -0.07
C TYR A 104 17.33 15.64 -1.18
N LYS A 105 18.52 16.19 -0.90
CA LYS A 105 19.32 16.98 -1.84
C LYS A 105 19.65 16.27 -3.16
N TYR A 106 19.56 14.94 -3.22
CA TYR A 106 19.83 14.16 -4.42
C TYR A 106 18.57 13.84 -5.24
N LEU A 107 17.40 14.25 -4.78
CA LEU A 107 16.16 14.07 -5.51
C LEU A 107 15.95 15.19 -6.52
N SER A 108 15.23 14.89 -7.59
CA SER A 108 14.81 15.87 -8.60
C SER A 108 13.92 16.98 -8.05
N ASP A 109 13.21 16.71 -6.94
CA ASP A 109 12.37 17.69 -6.25
C ASP A 109 13.20 18.76 -5.54
N ALA A 110 14.40 18.42 -5.09
CA ALA A 110 15.34 19.38 -4.48
C ALA A 110 16.13 20.14 -5.53
N ASP A 111 16.59 19.45 -6.57
CA ASP A 111 17.34 20.02 -7.69
C ASP A 111 16.98 19.30 -8.99
N LYS A 112 16.48 20.05 -9.98
CA LYS A 112 16.10 19.52 -11.29
C LYS A 112 17.27 18.87 -12.05
N GLN A 113 18.51 19.21 -11.72
CA GLN A 113 19.70 18.57 -12.29
C GLN A 113 19.82 17.11 -11.90
N ASN A 114 19.20 16.70 -10.80
CA ASN A 114 19.17 15.31 -10.33
C ASN A 114 18.11 14.46 -11.04
N THR A 115 17.41 15.01 -12.02
CA THR A 115 16.40 14.25 -12.77
C THR A 115 17.06 13.12 -13.55
N PHE A 116 16.59 11.88 -13.27
CA PHE A 116 17.08 10.70 -13.97
C PHE A 116 16.45 10.59 -15.36
N ASP A 117 17.28 10.69 -16.39
CA ASP A 117 16.88 10.52 -17.79
C ASP A 117 16.96 9.04 -18.18
N VAL A 118 15.80 8.39 -18.23
CA VAL A 118 15.66 6.96 -18.55
C VAL A 118 16.14 6.67 -19.98
N ASP A 119 15.82 7.53 -20.93
CA ASP A 119 16.16 7.30 -22.35
C ASP A 119 17.68 7.38 -22.57
N ARG A 120 18.32 8.34 -21.94
CA ARG A 120 19.77 8.48 -21.95
C ARG A 120 20.45 7.27 -21.31
N TYR A 121 19.91 6.79 -20.17
CA TYR A 121 20.41 5.61 -19.48
C TYR A 121 20.27 4.36 -20.35
N LEU A 122 19.11 4.09 -20.91
CA LEU A 122 18.85 2.95 -21.78
C LEU A 122 19.72 2.99 -23.04
N SER A 123 19.89 4.17 -23.63
CA SER A 123 20.79 4.36 -24.79
C SER A 123 22.23 4.03 -24.43
N SER A 124 22.69 4.36 -23.22
CA SER A 124 24.03 4.03 -22.73
C SER A 124 24.23 2.52 -22.55
N LEU A 125 23.21 1.80 -22.08
CA LEU A 125 23.24 0.35 -21.94
C LEU A 125 23.25 -0.35 -23.31
N ARG A 126 22.46 0.12 -24.27
CA ARG A 126 22.42 -0.46 -25.62
C ARG A 126 23.77 -0.32 -26.35
N ARG A 127 24.51 0.76 -26.11
CA ARG A 127 25.86 0.96 -26.68
C ARG A 127 26.89 -0.02 -26.12
N LYS A 128 26.73 -0.51 -24.90
CA LYS A 128 27.70 -1.42 -24.25
C LYS A 128 27.53 -2.89 -24.61
N LYS A 129 26.46 -3.31 -25.29
CA LYS A 129 26.15 -4.73 -25.54
C LYS A 129 25.77 -5.05 -26.99
N ARG A 130 26.55 -4.58 -27.96
CA ARG A 130 26.64 -5.32 -29.23
C ARG A 130 28.00 -6.00 -29.28
N ARG A 131 28.14 -7.09 -28.49
CA ARG A 131 29.07 -8.14 -28.83
C ARG A 131 28.53 -8.77 -30.12
N VAL A 132 29.21 -8.53 -31.23
CA VAL A 132 28.95 -9.25 -32.48
C VAL A 132 29.43 -10.67 -32.20
N VAL A 133 28.50 -11.55 -31.90
CA VAL A 133 28.75 -13.00 -31.87
C VAL A 133 28.99 -13.34 -33.32
N SER A 134 30.22 -13.80 -33.65
CA SER A 134 30.49 -14.37 -34.95
C SER A 134 29.66 -15.64 -35.09
N GLU A 135 29.10 -15.89 -36.27
CA GLU A 135 28.25 -17.08 -36.55
C GLU A 135 28.99 -18.42 -36.29
N ASP A 136 30.29 -18.38 -36.06
CA ASP A 136 31.16 -19.57 -35.82
C ASP A 136 31.47 -19.83 -34.35
N GLU A 137 31.01 -19.02 -33.38
CA GLU A 137 31.16 -19.33 -31.97
C GLU A 137 30.04 -20.31 -31.50
N PRO A 138 30.37 -21.55 -31.08
CA PRO A 138 29.41 -22.46 -30.53
C PRO A 138 28.78 -21.81 -29.26
N PHE A 139 27.47 -21.73 -29.24
CA PHE A 139 26.71 -21.24 -28.08
C PHE A 139 26.74 -22.36 -27.03
N ASP A 140 27.68 -22.30 -26.10
CA ASP A 140 27.69 -23.20 -24.93
C ASP A 140 26.68 -22.70 -23.91
N LEU A 141 25.51 -23.31 -23.95
CA LEU A 141 24.36 -22.99 -23.06
C LEU A 141 24.55 -23.56 -21.64
N TYR A 142 25.65 -24.30 -21.37
CA TYR A 142 25.80 -25.16 -20.19
C TYR A 142 27.06 -24.99 -19.36
N ASP A 143 27.88 -23.97 -19.60
CA ASP A 143 28.93 -23.61 -18.64
C ASP A 143 28.32 -22.79 -17.45
N ILE A 144 27.47 -23.46 -16.70
CA ILE A 144 27.25 -23.11 -15.30
C ILE A 144 28.22 -24.02 -14.54
N ASP A 145 29.40 -23.51 -14.26
CA ASP A 145 30.31 -24.10 -13.27
C ASP A 145 29.60 -24.00 -11.89
N LEU A 146 28.77 -25.00 -11.63
CA LEU A 146 28.33 -25.28 -10.26
C LEU A 146 29.56 -25.92 -9.58
N SER A 147 30.27 -25.12 -8.80
CA SER A 147 31.29 -25.63 -7.92
C SER A 147 30.67 -26.63 -6.95
N ASP A 148 31.37 -27.74 -6.68
CA ASP A 148 30.89 -28.82 -5.79
C ASP A 148 30.55 -28.32 -4.36
N GLU A 149 30.86 -27.08 -4.01
CA GLU A 149 30.48 -26.41 -2.75
C GLU A 149 29.02 -25.97 -2.72
N ASP A 150 28.37 -25.69 -3.86
CA ASP A 150 26.97 -25.29 -3.92
C ASP A 150 25.98 -26.46 -3.79
N LEU A 151 26.44 -27.67 -3.98
CA LEU A 151 25.66 -28.91 -3.85
C LEU A 151 25.66 -29.50 -2.44
N ALA A 152 26.51 -29.02 -1.55
CA ALA A 152 26.61 -29.49 -0.15
C ALA A 152 25.80 -28.68 0.85
N ALA A 153 25.08 -27.62 0.40
CA ALA A 153 24.34 -26.69 1.27
C ALA A 153 22.80 -26.82 1.16
N GLN A 154 22.30 -27.99 0.66
CA GLN A 154 20.83 -28.27 0.69
C GLN A 154 20.50 -29.33 1.74
#